data_bf0fc396ab37fa2c81982e439da85fb3
#
_entry.id   bf0fc396ab37fa2c81982e439da85fb3
#
_cell.length_a   1.000
_cell.length_b   1.000
_cell.length_c   1.000
_cell.angle_alpha   90.00
_cell.angle_beta   90.00
_cell.angle_gamma   90.00
#
_symmetry.space_group_name_H-M   'P 1'
#
loop_
_entity.id
_entity.type
_entity.pdbx_description
1 polymer ?
#
loop_
_entity_poly.entity_id
_entity_poly.type
_entity_poly.pdbx_seq_one_letter_code
_entity_poly.pdbx_strand_id
1 'polypeptide(L)'
;VYYVAAVVAAYRKAIDAYYENPADYQVHREWRAELEKVSHRPYTTAFAFQKTDYTAQEYDESQPTQSYDFVGLILGYNSDKKEAIVQQRNHFRVGEVVECLSPKGDVFTITIGKLHNKEGLEIEKAPHPLEELIMHSEVDLIPYTILRRPAHV
;
A
#
# COMPACT_ATOMS: atom_id res chain seq x y z
N VAL A 1 -7.83 3.05 4.83
CA VAL A 1 -7.82 2.49 3.45
C VAL A 1 -6.63 1.56 3.24
N TYR A 2 -5.38 2.02 3.47
CA TYR A 2 -4.16 1.25 3.19
C TYR A 2 -4.08 -0.10 3.92
N TYR A 3 -4.36 -0.14 5.22
CA TYR A 3 -4.39 -1.38 6.00
C TYR A 3 -5.33 -2.42 5.39
N VAL A 4 -6.57 -2.02 5.12
CA VAL A 4 -7.58 -2.92 4.55
C VAL A 4 -7.16 -3.43 3.17
N ALA A 5 -6.62 -2.56 2.32
CA ALA A 5 -6.17 -2.95 0.99
C ALA A 5 -5.03 -3.98 1.03
N ALA A 6 -4.01 -3.77 1.86
CA ALA A 6 -2.88 -4.69 2.00
C ALA A 6 -3.31 -6.05 2.55
N VAL A 7 -4.15 -6.05 3.60
CA VAL A 7 -4.65 -7.29 4.20
C VAL A 7 -5.52 -8.06 3.20
N VAL A 8 -6.50 -7.40 2.57
CA VAL A 8 -7.38 -8.04 1.59
C VAL A 8 -6.59 -8.58 0.39
N ALA A 9 -5.60 -7.82 -0.13
CA ALA A 9 -4.77 -8.27 -1.23
C ALA A 9 -3.96 -9.53 -0.86
N ALA A 10 -3.35 -9.57 0.33
CA ALA A 10 -2.58 -10.73 0.79
C ALA A 10 -3.46 -11.98 0.96
N TYR A 11 -4.61 -11.84 1.62
CA TYR A 11 -5.55 -12.94 1.80
C TYR A 11 -6.17 -13.40 0.48
N ARG A 12 -6.51 -12.48 -0.42
CA ARG A 12 -7.05 -12.83 -1.73
C ARG A 12 -6.09 -13.66 -2.54
N LYS A 13 -4.81 -13.26 -2.61
CA LYS A 13 -3.76 -14.05 -3.26
C LYS A 13 -3.64 -15.46 -2.67
N ALA A 14 -3.68 -15.59 -1.35
CA ALA A 14 -3.60 -16.89 -0.69
C ALA A 14 -4.81 -17.78 -1.04
N ILE A 15 -6.02 -17.22 -1.01
CA ILE A 15 -7.26 -17.92 -1.35
C ILE A 15 -7.27 -18.35 -2.83
N ASP A 16 -6.92 -17.45 -3.74
CA ASP A 16 -6.92 -17.75 -5.18
C ASP A 16 -5.91 -18.84 -5.52
N ALA A 17 -4.69 -18.78 -4.94
CA ALA A 17 -3.68 -19.82 -5.13
C ALA A 17 -4.13 -21.18 -4.58
N TYR A 18 -4.84 -21.20 -3.46
CA TYR A 18 -5.41 -22.46 -2.93
C TYR A 18 -6.46 -23.04 -3.90
N TYR A 19 -7.36 -22.24 -4.42
CA TYR A 19 -8.38 -22.71 -5.37
C TYR A 19 -7.81 -23.12 -6.73
N GLU A 20 -6.71 -22.48 -7.15
CA GLU A 20 -6.03 -22.82 -8.39
C GLU A 20 -5.34 -24.20 -8.31
N ASN A 21 -4.64 -24.50 -7.21
CA ASN A 21 -3.97 -25.78 -7.03
C ASN A 21 -3.96 -26.22 -5.54
N PRO A 22 -5.05 -26.79 -5.02
CA PRO A 22 -5.12 -27.22 -3.61
C PRO A 22 -4.10 -28.28 -3.22
N ALA A 23 -3.69 -29.16 -4.19
CA ALA A 23 -2.80 -30.29 -3.91
C ALA A 23 -1.35 -29.85 -3.66
N ASP A 24 -0.96 -28.71 -4.21
CA ASP A 24 0.41 -28.17 -4.09
C ASP A 24 0.41 -26.74 -3.48
N TYR A 25 -0.59 -26.47 -2.65
CA TYR A 25 -0.72 -25.16 -2.01
C TYR A 25 0.37 -24.91 -0.99
N GLN A 26 1.02 -23.77 -1.13
CA GLN A 26 2.02 -23.29 -0.18
C GLN A 26 1.79 -21.82 0.12
N VAL A 27 1.99 -21.41 1.36
CA VAL A 27 1.94 -20.00 1.75
C VAL A 27 3.23 -19.31 1.30
N HIS A 28 3.11 -18.37 0.39
CA HIS A 28 4.25 -17.60 -0.08
C HIS A 28 4.68 -16.56 0.94
N ARG A 29 6.00 -16.46 1.16
CA ARG A 29 6.59 -15.50 2.11
C ARG A 29 6.22 -14.05 1.79
N GLU A 30 6.05 -13.73 0.52
CA GLU A 30 5.70 -12.40 0.04
C GLU A 30 4.33 -11.94 0.55
N TRP A 31 3.35 -12.84 0.68
CA TRP A 31 2.02 -12.49 1.19
C TRP A 31 2.08 -12.10 2.66
N ARG A 32 2.93 -12.76 3.43
CA ARG A 32 3.16 -12.41 4.82
C ARG A 32 3.90 -11.08 4.94
N ALA A 33 4.91 -10.85 4.10
CA ALA A 33 5.65 -9.60 4.06
C ALA A 33 4.74 -8.38 3.74
N GLU A 34 3.67 -8.58 2.94
CA GLU A 34 2.67 -7.52 2.70
C GLU A 34 1.94 -7.11 3.99
N LEU A 35 1.63 -8.07 4.85
CA LEU A 35 0.97 -7.77 6.13
C LEU A 35 1.88 -6.99 7.09
N GLU A 36 3.20 -7.16 6.97
CA GLU A 36 4.21 -6.49 7.78
C GLU A 36 4.48 -5.03 7.34
N LYS A 37 3.99 -4.63 6.15
CA LYS A 37 4.15 -3.26 5.63
C LYS A 37 3.18 -2.25 6.25
N VAL A 38 2.04 -2.70 6.72
CA VAL A 38 1.03 -1.83 7.35
C VAL A 38 1.24 -1.72 8.85
N SER A 39 0.68 -0.68 9.47
CA SER A 39 0.74 -0.54 10.92
C SER A 39 0.01 -1.68 11.61
N HIS A 40 0.71 -2.47 12.38
CA HIS A 40 0.19 -3.63 13.09
C HIS A 40 0.91 -3.85 14.42
N ARG A 41 0.27 -4.58 15.34
CA ARG A 41 0.93 -5.20 16.48
C ARG A 41 1.46 -6.58 16.09
N PRO A 42 2.32 -7.22 16.91
CA PRO A 42 2.77 -8.58 16.64
C PRO A 42 1.59 -9.50 16.32
N TYR A 43 1.73 -10.26 15.21
CA TYR A 43 0.69 -11.17 14.79
C TYR A 43 0.69 -12.43 15.63
N THR A 44 -0.47 -12.83 16.11
CA THR A 44 -0.68 -14.07 16.83
C THR A 44 -1.78 -14.90 16.17
N THR A 45 -1.80 -16.19 16.40
CA THR A 45 -2.90 -17.05 15.96
C THR A 45 -4.12 -16.97 16.88
N ALA A 46 -3.97 -16.36 18.05
CA ALA A 46 -5.02 -16.15 19.04
C ALA A 46 -6.02 -17.34 19.09
N PHE A 47 -7.28 -17.09 18.84
CA PHE A 47 -8.37 -18.09 18.92
C PHE A 47 -8.49 -18.99 17.66
N ALA A 48 -7.57 -18.91 16.69
CA ALA A 48 -7.74 -19.63 15.41
C ALA A 48 -7.71 -21.15 15.55
N PHE A 49 -6.92 -21.68 16.52
CA PHE A 49 -6.73 -23.12 16.67
C PHE A 49 -7.17 -23.67 18.03
N GLN A 50 -7.26 -22.81 19.04
CA GLN A 50 -7.62 -23.22 20.41
C GLN A 50 -8.23 -22.05 21.20
N LYS A 51 -8.92 -22.39 22.28
CA LYS A 51 -9.29 -21.38 23.28
C LYS A 51 -8.03 -20.85 23.95
N THR A 52 -7.85 -19.56 23.93
CA THR A 52 -6.69 -18.90 24.53
C THR A 52 -7.02 -18.32 25.93
N ASP A 53 -5.99 -18.13 26.73
CA ASP A 53 -6.01 -17.44 27.99
C ASP A 53 -5.10 -16.19 27.96
N TYR A 54 -4.76 -15.65 29.12
CA TYR A 54 -3.91 -14.48 29.24
C TYR A 54 -2.49 -14.67 28.66
N THR A 55 -2.01 -15.91 28.49
CA THR A 55 -0.67 -16.19 27.94
C THR A 55 -0.58 -15.94 26.43
N ALA A 56 -1.72 -15.83 25.74
CA ALA A 56 -1.78 -15.53 24.32
C ALA A 56 -1.76 -14.02 24.02
N GLN A 57 -1.70 -13.18 25.05
CA GLN A 57 -1.56 -11.74 24.90
C GLN A 57 -0.08 -11.37 24.86
N GLU A 58 0.30 -10.57 23.86
CA GLU A 58 1.64 -9.99 23.75
C GLU A 58 1.69 -8.73 24.61
N TYR A 59 2.50 -8.73 25.67
CA TYR A 59 2.65 -7.60 26.60
C TYR A 59 3.93 -6.81 26.37
N ASP A 60 4.91 -7.39 25.68
CA ASP A 60 6.26 -6.82 25.62
C ASP A 60 6.36 -5.64 24.64
N GLU A 61 5.48 -5.56 23.63
CA GLU A 61 5.45 -4.47 22.67
C GLU A 61 4.07 -3.82 22.59
N SER A 62 3.93 -2.64 23.20
CA SER A 62 2.70 -1.86 23.15
C SER A 62 2.60 -0.96 21.90
N GLN A 63 3.72 -0.68 21.22
CA GLN A 63 3.76 0.19 20.06
C GLN A 63 3.51 -0.59 18.77
N PRO A 64 2.67 -0.05 17.86
CA PRO A 64 2.51 -0.66 16.55
C PRO A 64 3.78 -0.50 15.73
N THR A 65 4.16 -1.55 15.02
CA THR A 65 5.25 -1.54 14.03
C THR A 65 4.68 -1.14 12.67
N GLN A 66 5.40 -0.31 11.93
CA GLN A 66 5.05 0.06 10.56
C GLN A 66 6.33 0.19 9.75
N SER A 67 6.45 -0.57 8.67
CA SER A 67 7.64 -0.53 7.82
C SER A 67 7.46 0.31 6.55
N TYR A 68 6.23 0.72 6.21
CA TYR A 68 5.92 1.53 5.02
C TYR A 68 4.97 2.68 5.32
N ASP A 69 5.27 3.84 4.74
CA ASP A 69 4.41 5.02 4.77
C ASP A 69 3.38 4.98 3.64
N PHE A 70 2.14 5.33 3.94
CA PHE A 70 1.10 5.59 2.96
C PHE A 70 1.28 6.99 2.37
N VAL A 71 1.74 7.08 1.13
CA VAL A 71 2.14 8.33 0.46
C VAL A 71 0.98 8.98 -0.26
N GLY A 72 0.20 8.21 -1.02
CA GLY A 72 -0.90 8.76 -1.81
C GLY A 72 -1.86 7.69 -2.33
N LEU A 73 -3.03 8.15 -2.75
CA LEU A 73 -4.07 7.33 -3.37
C LEU A 73 -4.37 7.86 -4.77
N ILE A 74 -4.32 6.97 -5.77
CA ILE A 74 -4.73 7.30 -7.12
C ILE A 74 -6.25 7.37 -7.17
N LEU A 75 -6.79 8.52 -7.58
CA LEU A 75 -8.23 8.73 -7.76
C LEU A 75 -8.67 8.48 -9.20
N GLY A 76 -7.79 8.72 -10.17
CA GLY A 76 -8.06 8.55 -11.60
C GLY A 76 -6.79 8.60 -12.42
N TYR A 77 -6.88 8.14 -13.66
CA TYR A 77 -5.79 8.21 -14.65
C TYR A 77 -6.34 8.55 -16.03
N ASN A 78 -5.67 9.46 -16.70
CA ASN A 78 -5.95 9.83 -18.10
C ASN A 78 -4.80 9.30 -18.97
N SER A 79 -5.08 8.26 -19.77
CA SER A 79 -4.08 7.61 -20.63
C SER A 79 -3.60 8.50 -21.75
N ASP A 80 -4.47 9.36 -22.31
CA ASP A 80 -4.11 10.24 -23.43
C ASP A 80 -3.10 11.32 -23.01
N LYS A 81 -3.25 11.81 -21.77
CA LYS A 81 -2.37 12.83 -21.19
C LYS A 81 -1.24 12.23 -20.33
N LYS A 82 -1.31 10.93 -20.02
CA LYS A 82 -0.42 10.26 -19.05
C LYS A 82 -0.39 10.96 -17.69
N GLU A 83 -1.58 11.31 -17.19
CA GLU A 83 -1.77 12.05 -15.96
C GLU A 83 -2.61 11.25 -14.97
N ALA A 84 -2.09 11.09 -13.76
CA ALA A 84 -2.79 10.53 -12.62
C ALA A 84 -3.27 11.64 -11.69
N ILE A 85 -4.50 11.52 -11.19
CA ILE A 85 -5.00 12.34 -10.08
C ILE A 85 -4.62 11.61 -8.79
N VAL A 86 -3.76 12.23 -7.99
CA VAL A 86 -3.24 11.66 -6.74
C VAL A 86 -3.76 12.45 -5.56
N GLN A 87 -4.43 11.79 -4.63
CA GLN A 87 -4.74 12.37 -3.33
C GLN A 87 -3.57 12.12 -2.39
N GLN A 88 -2.92 13.19 -1.95
CA GLN A 88 -1.80 13.12 -1.00
C GLN A 88 -2.24 12.56 0.36
N ARG A 89 -1.43 11.67 0.92
CA ARG A 89 -1.60 11.13 2.28
C ARG A 89 -0.42 11.44 3.19
N ASN A 90 0.77 11.45 2.64
CA ASN A 90 2.00 11.91 3.28
C ASN A 90 2.76 12.78 2.28
N HIS A 91 3.77 13.53 2.73
CA HIS A 91 4.57 14.33 1.82
C HIS A 91 5.36 13.44 0.84
N PHE A 92 5.53 13.89 -0.38
CA PHE A 92 6.38 13.27 -1.39
C PHE A 92 6.86 14.32 -2.40
N ARG A 93 7.83 13.96 -3.22
CA ARG A 93 8.45 14.88 -4.16
C ARG A 93 8.70 14.25 -5.53
N VAL A 94 8.88 15.10 -6.52
CA VAL A 94 9.32 14.70 -7.87
C VAL A 94 10.65 13.95 -7.79
N GLY A 95 10.76 12.86 -8.57
CA GLY A 95 11.95 12.01 -8.60
C GLY A 95 12.04 10.97 -7.50
N GLU A 96 11.11 10.97 -6.55
CA GLU A 96 11.06 9.94 -5.50
C GLU A 96 10.55 8.62 -6.06
N VAL A 97 11.15 7.50 -5.65
CA VAL A 97 10.70 6.15 -6.01
C VAL A 97 9.69 5.67 -4.97
N VAL A 98 8.54 5.26 -5.44
CA VAL A 98 7.47 4.71 -4.61
C VAL A 98 7.00 3.35 -5.11
N GLU A 99 6.51 2.53 -4.22
CA GLU A 99 5.87 1.26 -4.52
C GLU A 99 4.36 1.48 -4.68
N CYS A 100 3.79 0.89 -5.73
CA CYS A 100 2.38 0.88 -6.02
C CYS A 100 1.77 -0.45 -5.61
N LEU A 101 0.67 -0.43 -4.87
CA LEU A 101 -0.21 -1.59 -4.65
C LEU A 101 -1.51 -1.34 -5.41
N SER A 102 -1.74 -2.09 -6.48
CA SER A 102 -2.96 -1.98 -7.28
C SER A 102 -4.16 -2.64 -6.58
N PRO A 103 -5.40 -2.26 -6.90
CA PRO A 103 -6.61 -2.96 -6.43
C PRO A 103 -6.68 -4.44 -6.86
N LYS A 104 -5.92 -4.83 -7.88
CA LYS A 104 -5.77 -6.23 -8.31
C LYS A 104 -4.73 -7.01 -7.48
N GLY A 105 -4.03 -6.31 -6.58
CA GLY A 105 -2.99 -6.88 -5.74
C GLY A 105 -1.60 -6.89 -6.37
N ASP A 106 -1.43 -6.33 -7.58
CA ASP A 106 -0.10 -6.21 -8.20
C ASP A 106 0.74 -5.18 -7.44
N VAL A 107 2.03 -5.50 -7.30
CA VAL A 107 3.00 -4.62 -6.67
C VAL A 107 4.10 -4.30 -7.67
N PHE A 108 4.34 -3.01 -7.88
CA PHE A 108 5.36 -2.50 -8.80
C PHE A 108 5.87 -1.14 -8.32
N THR A 109 6.97 -0.67 -8.87
CA THR A 109 7.55 0.63 -8.50
C THR A 109 7.41 1.64 -9.63
N ILE A 110 7.23 2.90 -9.24
CA ILE A 110 7.28 4.04 -10.17
C ILE A 110 8.18 5.13 -9.58
N THR A 111 8.67 6.00 -10.44
CA THR A 111 9.27 7.27 -10.01
C THR A 111 8.21 8.35 -10.11
N ILE A 112 8.06 9.15 -9.07
CA ILE A 112 7.13 10.30 -9.07
C ILE A 112 7.56 11.27 -10.18
N GLY A 113 6.67 11.43 -11.14
CA GLY A 113 6.86 12.36 -12.26
C GLY A 113 6.59 13.80 -11.87
N LYS A 114 6.45 14.67 -12.88
CA LYS A 114 6.07 16.07 -12.67
C LYS A 114 4.75 16.17 -11.93
N LEU A 115 4.69 17.12 -11.02
CA LEU A 115 3.51 17.39 -10.20
C LEU A 115 2.94 18.77 -10.51
N HIS A 116 1.61 18.85 -10.55
CA HIS A 116 0.88 20.12 -10.64
C HIS A 116 -0.16 20.17 -9.53
N ASN A 117 -0.34 21.34 -8.96
CA ASN A 117 -1.41 21.60 -8.00
C ASN A 117 -2.76 21.84 -8.73
N LYS A 118 -3.83 22.12 -7.97
CA LYS A 118 -5.17 22.39 -8.53
C LYS A 118 -5.23 23.60 -9.45
N GLU A 119 -4.36 24.58 -9.26
CA GLU A 119 -4.24 25.76 -10.09
C GLU A 119 -3.44 25.52 -11.38
N GLY A 120 -2.92 24.29 -11.59
CA GLY A 120 -2.11 23.94 -12.74
C GLY A 120 -0.65 24.42 -12.65
N LEU A 121 -0.20 24.88 -11.48
CA LEU A 121 1.18 25.27 -11.26
C LEU A 121 2.04 24.04 -11.00
N GLU A 122 3.21 23.98 -11.66
CA GLU A 122 4.20 22.92 -11.44
C GLU A 122 4.81 23.08 -10.04
N ILE A 123 4.87 21.99 -9.28
CA ILE A 123 5.41 21.94 -7.93
C ILE A 123 6.44 20.81 -7.80
N GLU A 124 7.44 20.99 -6.97
CA GLU A 124 8.48 19.97 -6.74
C GLU A 124 8.12 18.96 -5.64
N LYS A 125 7.23 19.35 -4.74
CA LYS A 125 6.81 18.54 -3.59
C LYS A 125 5.33 18.73 -3.27
N ALA A 126 4.72 17.70 -2.73
CA ALA A 126 3.35 17.69 -2.23
C ALA A 126 3.35 18.16 -0.76
N PRO A 127 2.85 19.37 -0.46
CA PRO A 127 3.02 19.97 0.88
C PRO A 127 1.85 19.73 1.83
N HIS A 128 0.64 19.42 1.31
CA HIS A 128 -0.58 19.45 2.11
C HIS A 128 -1.33 18.12 2.09
N PRO A 129 -1.58 17.49 3.26
CA PRO A 129 -2.39 16.28 3.34
C PRO A 129 -3.78 16.46 2.70
N LEU A 130 -4.26 15.40 2.04
CA LEU A 130 -5.54 15.34 1.32
C LEU A 130 -5.65 16.25 0.10
N GLU A 131 -4.62 16.97 -0.26
CA GLU A 131 -4.60 17.72 -1.52
C GLU A 131 -4.64 16.77 -2.72
N GLU A 132 -5.39 17.15 -3.74
CA GLU A 132 -5.43 16.45 -5.02
C GLU A 132 -4.44 17.13 -5.97
N LEU A 133 -3.54 16.33 -6.50
CA LEU A 133 -2.47 16.74 -7.39
C LEU A 133 -2.58 16.00 -8.71
N ILE A 134 -2.09 16.60 -9.77
CA ILE A 134 -1.89 15.93 -11.07
C ILE A 134 -0.45 15.48 -11.14
N MET A 135 -0.23 14.20 -11.34
CA MET A 135 1.08 13.57 -11.45
C MET A 135 1.26 12.98 -12.85
N HIS A 136 2.33 13.35 -13.54
CA HIS A 136 2.69 12.67 -14.79
C HIS A 136 3.17 11.25 -14.51
N SER A 137 2.67 10.27 -15.24
CA SER A 137 3.05 8.86 -15.15
C SER A 137 3.00 8.17 -16.51
N GLU A 138 4.10 7.53 -16.91
CA GLU A 138 4.14 6.68 -18.11
C GLU A 138 3.44 5.33 -17.90
N VAL A 139 3.20 4.96 -16.64
CA VAL A 139 2.53 3.73 -16.26
C VAL A 139 1.06 4.02 -15.99
N ASP A 140 0.17 3.20 -16.54
CA ASP A 140 -1.26 3.26 -16.27
C ASP A 140 -1.53 2.96 -14.79
N LEU A 141 -2.03 3.95 -14.07
CA LEU A 141 -2.34 3.87 -12.66
C LEU A 141 -3.86 3.80 -12.47
N ILE A 142 -4.38 2.59 -12.33
CA ILE A 142 -5.82 2.40 -12.13
C ILE A 142 -6.29 3.06 -10.82
N PRO A 143 -7.53 3.58 -10.76
CA PRO A 143 -8.09 4.18 -9.55
C PRO A 143 -7.95 3.25 -8.35
N TYR A 144 -7.73 3.83 -7.18
CA TYR A 144 -7.48 3.17 -5.89
C TYR A 144 -6.12 2.47 -5.77
N THR A 145 -5.20 2.61 -6.74
CA THR A 145 -3.80 2.23 -6.53
C THR A 145 -3.22 3.04 -5.38
N ILE A 146 -2.60 2.36 -4.44
CA ILE A 146 -1.95 2.94 -3.27
C ILE A 146 -0.49 3.19 -3.60
N LEU A 147 -0.02 4.41 -3.36
CA LEU A 147 1.38 4.78 -3.39
C LEU A 147 1.94 4.68 -1.97
N ARG A 148 3.04 3.97 -1.81
CA ARG A 148 3.70 3.75 -0.52
C ARG A 148 5.22 3.69 -0.68
N ARG A 149 5.94 3.90 0.40
CA ARG A 149 7.41 3.78 0.45
C ARG A 149 7.86 3.20 1.78
N PRO A 150 9.10 2.67 1.87
CA PRO A 150 9.68 2.34 3.17
C PRO A 150 9.62 3.54 4.12
N ALA A 151 9.20 3.30 5.35
CA ALA A 151 9.18 4.35 6.37
C ALA A 151 10.62 4.81 6.67
N HIS A 152 10.81 6.11 6.80
CA HIS A 152 12.08 6.62 7.29
C HIS A 152 12.16 6.32 8.79
N VAL A 153 13.07 5.45 9.17
CA VAL A 153 13.44 5.16 10.56
C VAL A 153 14.31 6.31 11.09
#